data_b52fdd36e938077b4dc0325165fcc057
#
_entry.id   b52fdd36e938077b4dc0325165fcc057
#
_cell.length_a   1.000
_cell.length_b   1.000
_cell.length_c   1.000
_cell.angle_alpha   90.00
_cell.angle_beta   90.00
_cell.angle_gamma   90.00
#
_symmetry.space_group_name_H-M   'P 1'
#
loop_
_entity.id
_entity.type
_entity.pdbx_description
1 polymer ?
#
loop_
_entity_poly.entity_id
_entity_poly.type
_entity_poly.pdbx_seq_one_letter_code
_entity_poly.pdbx_strand_id
1 'polypeptide(L)'
;MDLSKFRGLLIDDIPEMRSSVRIQLADCGVENCDTARNIKEALARIAVNRYDLIICDYNLGQGADGQQLLELVRRRKTLPLTTAFLMITGETAYEQVSTAAEYAPDDYLIKPFTSQTLYTRLERIIDKKQALRPIYLHLGERGDKQKALAECDALLAQQSRYALDVMRLKGDLLLAMQRNEEALALYQGVLDQRATPWASIGQARALAAKGHEAAAREHLGKALEAYPNYLAAYDSLARLLEKEDRTAAQQLVEQALKVAPSTQRQRQLGALALDNKDFTRAEEAFQRAVEKDRTGFFKSHDDYAGLAKSRVEQGKVKEALAAVKDMGQHFQRTPELAVHQAAVESIVHAKAGDATAAKAALERALAAVEPGMAVAASLELANACFASGDQEQARRILKNVAEDHQENEAVLERAQGVFRAAGLEKEGELFLEATKTAMVALNNDAVALAKSGELEKASAMLDEAADRLPNNAQVAINASIAAMMQIQRHGASAELIDKAHRYIVQADRANHEHPRLGEAVELYRKFAPEGAPTLALET
;
A
#
# COMPACT_ATOMS: atom_id res chain seq x y z
N MET A 1 -26.35 -24.07 11.06
CA MET A 1 -24.98 -24.20 10.48
C MET A 1 -24.13 -24.97 11.47
N ASP A 2 -23.28 -25.89 11.02
CA ASP A 2 -22.32 -26.60 11.89
C ASP A 2 -21.02 -25.79 12.00
N LEU A 3 -20.76 -25.23 13.17
CA LEU A 3 -19.57 -24.42 13.46
C LEU A 3 -18.48 -25.20 14.21
N SER A 4 -18.69 -26.51 14.49
CA SER A 4 -17.74 -27.33 15.26
C SER A 4 -16.36 -27.48 14.60
N LYS A 5 -16.29 -27.32 13.27
CA LYS A 5 -15.06 -27.36 12.47
C LYS A 5 -14.34 -26.02 12.35
N PHE A 6 -14.97 -24.93 12.82
CA PHE A 6 -14.40 -23.59 12.70
C PHE A 6 -13.35 -23.37 13.79
N ARG A 7 -12.20 -22.82 13.39
CA ARG A 7 -11.19 -22.34 14.31
C ARG A 7 -11.35 -20.83 14.51
N GLY A 8 -11.60 -20.43 15.76
CA GLY A 8 -11.77 -19.03 16.16
C GLY A 8 -10.51 -18.45 16.81
N LEU A 9 -10.35 -17.13 16.70
CA LEU A 9 -9.44 -16.33 17.52
C LEU A 9 -10.24 -15.20 18.18
N LEU A 10 -10.26 -15.20 19.51
CA LEU A 10 -10.91 -14.17 20.32
C LEU A 10 -9.85 -13.22 20.90
N ILE A 11 -10.03 -11.93 20.66
CA ILE A 11 -9.10 -10.87 21.05
C ILE A 11 -9.83 -9.85 21.93
N ASP A 12 -9.45 -9.74 23.19
CA ASP A 12 -10.01 -8.81 24.17
C ASP A 12 -8.98 -8.66 25.30
N ASP A 13 -8.73 -7.46 25.82
CA ASP A 13 -7.73 -7.22 26.88
C ASP A 13 -8.22 -7.64 28.26
N ILE A 14 -9.54 -7.74 28.47
CA ILE A 14 -10.17 -8.07 29.76
C ILE A 14 -10.35 -9.59 29.90
N PRO A 15 -9.70 -10.26 30.90
CA PRO A 15 -9.75 -11.72 31.05
C PRO A 15 -11.17 -12.27 31.23
N GLU A 16 -11.99 -11.57 32.02
CA GLU A 16 -13.37 -11.95 32.32
C GLU A 16 -14.24 -11.93 31.05
N MET A 17 -14.05 -10.91 30.21
CA MET A 17 -14.76 -10.80 28.94
C MET A 17 -14.34 -11.90 27.97
N ARG A 18 -13.02 -12.17 27.86
CA ARG A 18 -12.53 -13.30 27.05
C ARG A 18 -13.15 -14.62 27.48
N SER A 19 -13.23 -14.88 28.78
CA SER A 19 -13.83 -16.10 29.31
C SER A 19 -15.32 -16.18 28.98
N SER A 20 -16.06 -15.10 29.18
CA SER A 20 -17.50 -15.01 28.89
C SER A 20 -17.79 -15.22 27.41
N VAL A 21 -17.12 -14.49 26.52
CA VAL A 21 -17.32 -14.60 25.07
C VAL A 21 -16.90 -15.99 24.55
N ARG A 22 -15.84 -16.59 25.12
CA ARG A 22 -15.44 -17.95 24.75
C ARG A 22 -16.51 -19.00 25.10
N ILE A 23 -17.20 -18.85 26.25
CA ILE A 23 -18.34 -19.72 26.62
C ILE A 23 -19.46 -19.52 25.60
N GLN A 24 -19.82 -18.28 25.29
CA GLN A 24 -20.87 -18.00 24.30
C GLN A 24 -20.52 -18.55 22.91
N LEU A 25 -19.24 -18.57 22.51
CA LEU A 25 -18.78 -19.17 21.25
C LEU A 25 -18.95 -20.70 21.28
N ALA A 26 -18.64 -21.34 22.40
CA ALA A 26 -18.87 -22.77 22.58
C ALA A 26 -20.36 -23.10 22.51
N ASP A 27 -21.24 -22.28 23.12
CA ASP A 27 -22.69 -22.40 22.98
C ASP A 27 -23.16 -22.27 21.52
N CYS A 28 -22.45 -21.47 20.70
CA CYS A 28 -22.71 -21.34 19.27
C CYS A 28 -22.11 -22.50 18.44
N GLY A 29 -21.37 -23.44 19.07
CA GLY A 29 -20.74 -24.56 18.40
C GLY A 29 -19.29 -24.32 17.97
N VAL A 30 -18.66 -23.19 18.28
CA VAL A 30 -17.23 -22.93 18.01
C VAL A 30 -16.40 -23.39 19.20
N GLU A 31 -16.02 -24.68 19.21
CA GLU A 31 -15.30 -25.30 20.32
C GLU A 31 -13.79 -24.99 20.30
N ASN A 32 -13.21 -24.85 19.11
CA ASN A 32 -11.78 -24.57 18.94
C ASN A 32 -11.53 -23.06 18.83
N CYS A 33 -11.32 -22.40 19.97
CA CYS A 33 -11.11 -20.97 20.04
C CYS A 33 -9.84 -20.60 20.81
N ASP A 34 -8.83 -20.10 20.09
CA ASP A 34 -7.64 -19.49 20.68
C ASP A 34 -7.98 -18.08 21.21
N THR A 35 -7.17 -17.58 22.14
CA THR A 35 -7.37 -16.23 22.71
C THR A 35 -6.11 -15.39 22.64
N ALA A 36 -6.24 -14.07 22.49
CA ALA A 36 -5.15 -13.09 22.56
C ALA A 36 -5.58 -11.88 23.40
N ARG A 37 -4.63 -11.25 24.10
CA ARG A 37 -4.86 -10.11 25.01
C ARG A 37 -4.67 -8.77 24.33
N ASN A 38 -3.95 -8.74 23.23
CA ASN A 38 -3.55 -7.53 22.53
C ASN A 38 -3.19 -7.84 21.06
N ILE A 39 -2.95 -6.79 20.29
CA ILE A 39 -2.60 -6.89 18.86
C ILE A 39 -1.35 -7.74 18.64
N LYS A 40 -0.31 -7.60 19.48
CA LYS A 40 0.95 -8.34 19.31
C LYS A 40 0.75 -9.86 19.42
N GLU A 41 -0.01 -10.30 20.42
CA GLU A 41 -0.35 -11.73 20.57
C GLU A 41 -1.25 -12.21 19.43
N ALA A 42 -2.23 -11.40 19.02
CA ALA A 42 -3.10 -11.73 17.89
C ALA A 42 -2.28 -11.93 16.59
N LEU A 43 -1.38 -11.01 16.27
CA LEU A 43 -0.51 -11.13 15.09
C LEU A 43 0.42 -12.36 15.16
N ALA A 44 1.00 -12.66 16.34
CA ALA A 44 1.83 -13.85 16.50
C ALA A 44 1.04 -15.15 16.26
N ARG A 45 -0.24 -15.19 16.67
CA ARG A 45 -1.12 -16.34 16.41
C ARG A 45 -1.54 -16.44 14.94
N ILE A 46 -1.89 -15.30 14.31
CA ILE A 46 -2.27 -15.24 12.90
C ILE A 46 -1.09 -15.65 11.99
N ALA A 47 0.15 -15.36 12.38
CA ALA A 47 1.34 -15.74 11.62
C ALA A 47 1.57 -17.26 11.54
N VAL A 48 1.16 -18.02 12.56
CA VAL A 48 1.42 -19.47 12.65
C VAL A 48 0.16 -20.33 12.48
N ASN A 49 -1.03 -19.76 12.54
CA ASN A 49 -2.29 -20.49 12.46
C ASN A 49 -3.23 -19.86 11.44
N ARG A 50 -4.07 -20.68 10.83
CA ARG A 50 -5.21 -20.20 10.01
C ARG A 50 -6.47 -20.19 10.88
N TYR A 51 -7.23 -19.11 10.77
CA TYR A 51 -8.48 -18.92 11.48
C TYR A 51 -9.62 -18.69 10.48
N ASP A 52 -10.74 -19.32 10.74
CA ASP A 52 -11.98 -19.13 9.98
C ASP A 52 -12.76 -17.92 10.49
N LEU A 53 -12.59 -17.62 11.80
CA LEU A 53 -13.30 -16.58 12.51
C LEU A 53 -12.36 -15.80 13.42
N ILE A 54 -12.40 -14.48 13.33
CA ILE A 54 -11.78 -13.58 14.31
C ILE A 54 -12.87 -12.75 14.96
N ILE A 55 -12.85 -12.73 16.29
CA ILE A 55 -13.70 -11.87 17.11
C ILE A 55 -12.78 -10.94 17.90
N CYS A 56 -12.93 -9.65 17.70
CA CYS A 56 -12.02 -8.67 18.27
C CYS A 56 -12.79 -7.59 19.02
N ASP A 57 -12.40 -7.32 20.26
CA ASP A 57 -12.90 -6.12 20.93
C ASP A 57 -12.33 -4.87 20.23
N TYR A 58 -13.16 -3.86 20.13
CA TYR A 58 -12.75 -2.56 19.59
C TYR A 58 -11.68 -1.92 20.47
N ASN A 59 -11.87 -1.93 21.79
CA ASN A 59 -10.92 -1.34 22.74
C ASN A 59 -9.99 -2.44 23.30
N LEU A 60 -8.71 -2.38 22.98
CA LEU A 60 -7.69 -3.33 23.45
C LEU A 60 -6.74 -2.73 24.50
N GLY A 61 -7.17 -1.63 25.15
CA GLY A 61 -6.40 -0.95 26.20
C GLY A 61 -5.15 -0.23 25.67
N GLN A 62 -4.51 0.55 26.53
CA GLN A 62 -3.23 1.26 26.26
C GLN A 62 -3.14 2.01 24.91
N GLY A 63 -4.27 2.53 24.40
CA GLY A 63 -4.31 3.29 23.14
C GLY A 63 -4.30 2.44 21.86
N ALA A 64 -4.31 1.11 21.96
CA ALA A 64 -4.50 0.21 20.84
C ALA A 64 -5.99 -0.13 20.65
N ASP A 65 -6.44 -0.25 19.43
CA ASP A 65 -7.82 -0.60 19.10
C ASP A 65 -7.91 -1.75 18.07
N GLY A 66 -9.03 -2.46 18.08
CA GLY A 66 -9.30 -3.58 17.16
C GLY A 66 -9.36 -3.14 15.70
N GLN A 67 -9.65 -1.87 15.44
CA GLN A 67 -9.62 -1.30 14.10
C GLN A 67 -8.19 -1.25 13.55
N GLN A 68 -7.22 -0.92 14.37
CA GLN A 68 -5.81 -0.96 13.99
C GLN A 68 -5.35 -2.38 13.65
N LEU A 69 -5.81 -3.40 14.40
CA LEU A 69 -5.53 -4.79 14.05
C LEU A 69 -6.13 -5.16 12.69
N LEU A 70 -7.40 -4.83 12.46
CA LEU A 70 -8.09 -5.12 11.20
C LEU A 70 -7.37 -4.44 10.01
N GLU A 71 -7.04 -3.15 10.14
CA GLU A 71 -6.27 -2.41 9.14
C GLU A 71 -4.92 -3.11 8.86
N LEU A 72 -4.21 -3.49 9.91
CA LEU A 72 -2.89 -4.12 9.80
C LEU A 72 -2.93 -5.45 9.04
N VAL A 73 -3.88 -6.33 9.39
CA VAL A 73 -4.00 -7.65 8.75
C VAL A 73 -4.53 -7.55 7.31
N ARG A 74 -5.36 -6.54 7.01
CA ARG A 74 -5.86 -6.27 5.66
C ARG A 74 -4.77 -5.68 4.76
N ARG A 75 -4.04 -4.67 5.24
CA ARG A 75 -2.92 -4.05 4.50
C ARG A 75 -1.79 -5.01 4.21
N ARG A 76 -1.43 -5.85 5.19
CA ARG A 76 -0.39 -6.87 5.03
C ARG A 76 -0.88 -8.13 4.32
N LYS A 77 -2.17 -8.21 3.99
CA LYS A 77 -2.81 -9.39 3.39
C LYS A 77 -2.52 -10.69 4.14
N THR A 78 -2.26 -10.60 5.45
CA THR A 78 -1.92 -11.76 6.29
C THR A 78 -3.15 -12.60 6.64
N LEU A 79 -4.35 -12.08 6.40
CA LEU A 79 -5.60 -12.75 6.70
C LEU A 79 -6.36 -13.03 5.40
N PRO A 80 -6.73 -14.31 5.09
CA PRO A 80 -7.54 -14.64 3.94
C PRO A 80 -8.87 -13.88 3.91
N LEU A 81 -9.35 -13.51 2.73
CA LEU A 81 -10.66 -12.85 2.57
C LEU A 81 -11.82 -13.74 3.02
N THR A 82 -11.61 -15.06 3.06
CA THR A 82 -12.57 -16.04 3.55
C THR A 82 -12.72 -16.03 5.07
N THR A 83 -11.74 -15.51 5.83
CA THR A 83 -11.83 -15.39 7.27
C THR A 83 -12.88 -14.35 7.66
N ALA A 84 -13.83 -14.73 8.50
CA ALA A 84 -14.82 -13.82 9.06
C ALA A 84 -14.20 -12.96 10.15
N PHE A 85 -14.45 -11.65 10.14
CA PHE A 85 -13.97 -10.72 11.15
C PHE A 85 -15.16 -9.97 11.79
N LEU A 86 -15.46 -10.30 13.05
CA LEU A 86 -16.51 -9.67 13.84
C LEU A 86 -15.88 -8.73 14.87
N MET A 87 -16.27 -7.45 14.84
CA MET A 87 -15.85 -6.46 15.84
C MET A 87 -16.89 -6.39 16.97
N ILE A 88 -16.44 -6.47 18.22
CA ILE A 88 -17.29 -6.25 19.40
C ILE A 88 -17.01 -4.84 19.92
N THR A 89 -18.05 -4.08 20.25
CA THR A 89 -17.90 -2.68 20.66
C THR A 89 -18.97 -2.25 21.68
N GLY A 90 -18.68 -1.19 22.45
CA GLY A 90 -19.69 -0.47 23.21
C GLY A 90 -20.51 0.47 22.31
N GLU A 91 -21.69 0.88 22.76
CA GLU A 91 -22.66 1.65 21.97
C GLU A 91 -22.10 2.98 21.44
N THR A 92 -21.36 3.72 22.25
CA THR A 92 -20.76 5.02 21.86
C THR A 92 -19.65 4.92 20.82
N ALA A 93 -18.97 3.80 20.75
CA ALA A 93 -17.91 3.58 19.75
C ALA A 93 -18.47 3.18 18.39
N TYR A 94 -19.65 2.53 18.34
CA TYR A 94 -20.26 2.06 17.12
C TYR A 94 -20.62 3.19 16.14
N GLU A 95 -21.22 4.27 16.61
CA GLU A 95 -21.60 5.42 15.77
C GLU A 95 -20.39 6.11 15.14
N GLN A 96 -19.25 6.13 15.84
CA GLN A 96 -18.03 6.75 15.36
C GLN A 96 -17.26 5.86 14.37
N VAL A 97 -17.39 4.54 14.50
CA VAL A 97 -16.55 3.57 13.78
C VAL A 97 -17.24 2.99 12.55
N SER A 98 -18.56 2.75 12.60
CA SER A 98 -19.28 2.06 11.53
C SER A 98 -19.34 2.84 10.22
N THR A 99 -19.30 4.17 10.30
CA THR A 99 -19.34 5.07 9.14
C THR A 99 -17.97 5.48 8.61
N ALA A 100 -16.92 5.26 9.40
CA ALA A 100 -15.63 5.91 9.23
C ALA A 100 -14.47 4.97 8.85
N ALA A 101 -14.67 3.66 8.81
CA ALA A 101 -13.58 2.72 8.62
C ALA A 101 -13.27 2.49 7.13
N GLU A 102 -12.04 2.81 6.70
CA GLU A 102 -11.49 2.41 5.39
C GLU A 102 -11.50 0.87 5.24
N TYR A 103 -11.19 0.18 6.35
CA TYR A 103 -11.28 -1.28 6.46
C TYR A 103 -12.41 -1.63 7.42
N ALA A 104 -13.59 -1.95 6.87
CA ALA A 104 -14.72 -2.39 7.69
C ALA A 104 -14.58 -3.87 8.07
N PRO A 105 -14.93 -4.27 9.30
CA PRO A 105 -15.14 -5.67 9.64
C PRO A 105 -16.34 -6.22 8.88
N ASP A 106 -16.53 -7.53 8.91
CA ASP A 106 -17.69 -8.14 8.25
C ASP A 106 -19.00 -7.81 8.98
N ASP A 107 -18.94 -7.57 10.30
CA ASP A 107 -20.05 -7.06 11.10
C ASP A 107 -19.57 -6.49 12.44
N TYR A 108 -20.45 -5.76 13.12
CA TYR A 108 -20.28 -5.26 14.48
C TYR A 108 -21.28 -5.90 15.44
N LEU A 109 -20.86 -6.15 16.68
CA LEU A 109 -21.69 -6.64 17.76
C LEU A 109 -21.59 -5.70 18.97
N ILE A 110 -22.71 -5.10 19.36
CA ILE A 110 -22.76 -4.12 20.45
C ILE A 110 -22.91 -4.83 21.78
N LYS A 111 -22.06 -4.49 22.78
CA LYS A 111 -22.17 -4.96 24.17
C LYS A 111 -23.33 -4.23 24.89
N PRO A 112 -24.14 -4.91 25.75
CA PRO A 112 -24.12 -6.35 26.03
C PRO A 112 -24.90 -7.19 24.99
N PHE A 113 -24.51 -8.44 24.78
CA PHE A 113 -25.16 -9.35 23.85
C PHE A 113 -25.31 -10.76 24.44
N THR A 114 -26.21 -11.56 23.86
CA THR A 114 -26.45 -12.96 24.22
C THR A 114 -25.81 -13.92 23.24
N SER A 115 -25.62 -15.21 23.63
CA SER A 115 -25.14 -16.26 22.71
C SER A 115 -26.01 -16.37 21.46
N GLN A 116 -27.33 -16.18 21.59
CA GLN A 116 -28.26 -16.19 20.43
C GLN A 116 -28.00 -15.04 19.46
N THR A 117 -27.76 -13.83 19.97
CA THR A 117 -27.42 -12.67 19.13
C THR A 117 -26.10 -12.88 18.42
N LEU A 118 -25.09 -13.39 19.14
CA LEU A 118 -23.78 -13.73 18.59
C LEU A 118 -23.93 -14.79 17.47
N TYR A 119 -24.67 -15.88 17.71
CA TYR A 119 -24.92 -16.93 16.72
C TYR A 119 -25.54 -16.36 15.43
N THR A 120 -26.58 -15.54 15.55
CA THR A 120 -27.25 -14.96 14.39
C THR A 120 -26.33 -14.08 13.55
N ARG A 121 -25.42 -13.32 14.20
CA ARG A 121 -24.41 -12.50 13.50
C ARG A 121 -23.37 -13.38 12.80
N LEU A 122 -22.85 -14.38 13.49
CA LEU A 122 -21.89 -15.32 12.92
C LEU A 122 -22.47 -16.08 11.73
N GLU A 123 -23.70 -16.60 11.85
CA GLU A 123 -24.39 -17.30 10.78
C GLU A 123 -24.49 -16.43 9.51
N ARG A 124 -24.88 -15.15 9.66
CA ARG A 124 -25.00 -14.21 8.53
C ARG A 124 -23.66 -13.94 7.86
N ILE A 125 -22.59 -13.70 8.66
CA ILE A 125 -21.25 -13.41 8.13
C ILE A 125 -20.70 -14.63 7.40
N ILE A 126 -20.75 -15.80 8.04
CA ILE A 126 -20.18 -17.03 7.50
C ILE A 126 -20.91 -17.46 6.24
N ASP A 127 -22.24 -17.34 6.20
CA ASP A 127 -23.01 -17.64 5.01
C ASP A 127 -22.63 -16.73 3.83
N LYS A 128 -22.43 -15.42 4.09
CA LYS A 128 -21.93 -14.50 3.08
C LYS A 128 -20.51 -14.90 2.60
N LYS A 129 -19.61 -15.23 3.54
CA LYS A 129 -18.24 -15.66 3.20
C LYS A 129 -18.22 -16.94 2.38
N GLN A 130 -19.08 -17.90 2.71
CA GLN A 130 -19.21 -19.15 1.95
C GLN A 130 -19.77 -18.90 0.54
N ALA A 131 -20.80 -18.05 0.41
CA ALA A 131 -21.37 -17.71 -0.89
C ALA A 131 -20.36 -16.99 -1.81
N LEU A 132 -19.52 -16.12 -1.26
CA LEU A 132 -18.50 -15.37 -2.02
C LEU A 132 -17.13 -16.10 -2.11
N ARG A 133 -17.00 -17.26 -1.45
CA ARG A 133 -15.76 -18.03 -1.40
C ARG A 133 -15.16 -18.33 -2.79
N PRO A 134 -15.94 -18.71 -3.83
CA PRO A 134 -15.37 -18.94 -5.16
C PRO A 134 -14.59 -17.73 -5.70
N ILE A 135 -15.12 -16.50 -5.52
CA ILE A 135 -14.43 -15.27 -5.90
C ILE A 135 -13.18 -15.06 -5.04
N TYR A 136 -13.30 -15.19 -3.69
CA TYR A 136 -12.21 -14.93 -2.76
C TYR A 136 -10.98 -15.83 -2.96
N LEU A 137 -11.16 -17.05 -3.43
CA LEU A 137 -10.07 -17.99 -3.73
C LEU A 137 -9.19 -17.51 -4.90
N HIS A 138 -9.73 -16.66 -5.77
CA HIS A 138 -9.03 -16.07 -6.90
C HIS A 138 -8.66 -14.58 -6.67
N LEU A 139 -8.96 -14.03 -5.48
CA LEU A 139 -8.56 -12.69 -5.05
C LEU A 139 -7.38 -12.80 -4.09
N GLY A 140 -6.21 -12.51 -4.55
CA GLY A 140 -4.98 -12.49 -3.76
C GLY A 140 -3.88 -11.83 -4.57
N GLU A 141 -2.69 -11.67 -4.00
CA GLU A 141 -1.56 -11.10 -4.74
C GLU A 141 -1.23 -11.91 -6.00
N ARG A 142 -1.48 -13.22 -5.95
CA ARG A 142 -1.26 -14.16 -7.05
C ARG A 142 -2.56 -14.77 -7.56
N GLY A 143 -3.67 -14.11 -7.25
CA GLY A 143 -4.99 -14.53 -7.68
C GLY A 143 -5.17 -14.35 -9.19
N ASP A 144 -5.93 -15.25 -9.79
CA ASP A 144 -6.34 -15.14 -11.19
C ASP A 144 -7.55 -14.21 -11.29
N LYS A 145 -7.29 -12.93 -11.57
CA LYS A 145 -8.35 -11.91 -11.71
C LYS A 145 -9.39 -12.30 -12.78
N GLN A 146 -8.97 -13.00 -13.82
CA GLN A 146 -9.89 -13.44 -14.88
C GLN A 146 -10.83 -14.53 -14.35
N LYS A 147 -10.32 -15.50 -13.59
CA LYS A 147 -11.16 -16.50 -12.93
C LYS A 147 -12.07 -15.88 -11.88
N ALA A 148 -11.55 -14.95 -11.05
CA ALA A 148 -12.37 -14.21 -10.10
C ALA A 148 -13.55 -13.50 -10.79
N LEU A 149 -13.30 -12.90 -11.96
CA LEU A 149 -14.33 -12.23 -12.75
C LEU A 149 -15.38 -13.22 -13.28
N ALA A 150 -14.95 -14.38 -13.78
CA ALA A 150 -15.84 -15.45 -14.25
C ALA A 150 -16.73 -15.99 -13.11
N GLU A 151 -16.18 -16.14 -11.88
CA GLU A 151 -16.96 -16.52 -10.70
C GLU A 151 -17.98 -15.44 -10.32
N CYS A 152 -17.65 -14.15 -10.46
CA CYS A 152 -18.63 -13.08 -10.30
C CYS A 152 -19.80 -13.22 -11.28
N ASP A 153 -19.50 -13.46 -12.55
CA ASP A 153 -20.53 -13.64 -13.58
C ASP A 153 -21.41 -14.86 -13.33
N ALA A 154 -20.81 -15.97 -12.90
CA ALA A 154 -21.55 -17.19 -12.54
C ALA A 154 -22.51 -16.97 -11.37
N LEU A 155 -22.04 -16.28 -10.30
CA LEU A 155 -22.88 -15.99 -9.14
C LEU A 155 -24.00 -15.00 -9.46
N LEU A 156 -23.77 -14.02 -10.34
CA LEU A 156 -24.81 -13.08 -10.80
C LEU A 156 -25.86 -13.79 -11.65
N ALA A 157 -25.45 -14.69 -12.53
CA ALA A 157 -26.38 -15.50 -13.34
C ALA A 157 -27.28 -16.41 -12.49
N GLN A 158 -26.76 -16.89 -11.33
CA GLN A 158 -27.52 -17.68 -10.37
C GLN A 158 -28.43 -16.85 -9.46
N GLN A 159 -28.54 -15.53 -9.68
CA GLN A 159 -29.34 -14.61 -8.87
C GLN A 159 -28.98 -14.68 -7.38
N SER A 160 -27.71 -14.72 -7.06
CA SER A 160 -27.21 -14.77 -5.69
C SER A 160 -27.86 -13.68 -4.82
N ARG A 161 -28.31 -14.02 -3.61
CA ARG A 161 -28.79 -13.03 -2.62
C ARG A 161 -27.74 -11.96 -2.24
N TYR A 162 -26.48 -12.21 -2.55
CA TYR A 162 -25.36 -11.28 -2.37
C TYR A 162 -24.95 -10.56 -3.67
N ALA A 163 -25.89 -10.41 -4.62
CA ALA A 163 -25.63 -9.81 -5.94
C ALA A 163 -24.94 -8.44 -5.85
N LEU A 164 -25.34 -7.57 -4.90
CA LEU A 164 -24.70 -6.26 -4.72
C LEU A 164 -23.25 -6.37 -4.25
N ASP A 165 -22.94 -7.33 -3.37
CA ASP A 165 -21.55 -7.58 -2.94
C ASP A 165 -20.73 -8.14 -4.09
N VAL A 166 -21.30 -9.03 -4.92
CA VAL A 166 -20.66 -9.58 -6.13
C VAL A 166 -20.40 -8.46 -7.14
N MET A 167 -21.38 -7.56 -7.38
CA MET A 167 -21.23 -6.42 -8.29
C MET A 167 -20.11 -5.48 -7.83
N ARG A 168 -19.98 -5.23 -6.51
CA ARG A 168 -18.91 -4.43 -5.95
C ARG A 168 -17.54 -5.07 -6.22
N LEU A 169 -17.38 -6.37 -5.92
CA LEU A 169 -16.15 -7.12 -6.20
C LEU A 169 -15.83 -7.14 -7.70
N LYS A 170 -16.83 -7.34 -8.56
CA LYS A 170 -16.68 -7.30 -10.02
C LYS A 170 -16.22 -5.93 -10.49
N GLY A 171 -16.79 -4.85 -9.98
CA GLY A 171 -16.37 -3.50 -10.32
C GLY A 171 -14.92 -3.20 -9.93
N ASP A 172 -14.50 -3.59 -8.72
CA ASP A 172 -13.12 -3.44 -8.27
C ASP A 172 -12.14 -4.28 -9.12
N LEU A 173 -12.53 -5.50 -9.52
CA LEU A 173 -11.76 -6.35 -10.44
C LEU A 173 -11.60 -5.71 -11.82
N LEU A 174 -12.69 -5.19 -12.40
CA LEU A 174 -12.66 -4.53 -13.72
C LEU A 174 -11.72 -3.31 -13.70
N LEU A 175 -11.76 -2.50 -12.64
CA LEU A 175 -10.82 -1.39 -12.44
C LEU A 175 -9.37 -1.87 -12.33
N ALA A 176 -9.12 -2.92 -11.53
CA ALA A 176 -7.80 -3.51 -11.36
C ALA A 176 -7.24 -4.16 -12.66
N MET A 177 -8.12 -4.52 -13.59
CA MET A 177 -7.79 -5.05 -14.92
C MET A 177 -7.79 -3.96 -16.01
N GLN A 178 -7.92 -2.68 -15.65
CA GLN A 178 -8.02 -1.53 -16.55
C GLN A 178 -9.20 -1.61 -17.57
N ARG A 179 -10.21 -2.44 -17.27
CA ARG A 179 -11.45 -2.57 -18.08
C ARG A 179 -12.44 -1.47 -17.70
N ASN A 180 -12.02 -0.23 -17.84
CA ASN A 180 -12.69 0.95 -17.29
C ASN A 180 -14.09 1.19 -17.89
N GLU A 181 -14.31 0.87 -19.16
CA GLU A 181 -15.63 1.00 -19.80
C GLU A 181 -16.65 0.05 -19.19
N GLU A 182 -16.27 -1.19 -18.96
CA GLU A 182 -17.12 -2.20 -18.36
C GLU A 182 -17.41 -1.89 -16.89
N ALA A 183 -16.41 -1.36 -16.18
CA ALA A 183 -16.60 -0.86 -14.82
C ALA A 183 -17.61 0.28 -14.77
N LEU A 184 -17.51 1.27 -15.69
CA LEU A 184 -18.47 2.37 -15.80
C LEU A 184 -19.88 1.88 -16.05
N ALA A 185 -20.08 0.98 -17.01
CA ALA A 185 -21.38 0.41 -17.33
C ALA A 185 -22.00 -0.33 -16.13
N LEU A 186 -21.18 -1.11 -15.40
CA LEU A 186 -21.62 -1.82 -14.20
C LEU A 186 -22.04 -0.85 -13.11
N TYR A 187 -21.23 0.16 -12.78
CA TYR A 187 -21.54 1.13 -11.73
C TYR A 187 -22.77 1.95 -12.09
N GLN A 188 -22.93 2.37 -13.36
CA GLN A 188 -24.11 3.07 -13.83
C GLN A 188 -25.37 2.21 -13.67
N GLY A 189 -25.33 0.95 -14.07
CA GLY A 189 -26.44 0.01 -13.90
C GLY A 189 -26.87 -0.19 -12.45
N VAL A 190 -25.91 -0.15 -11.50
CA VAL A 190 -26.23 -0.18 -10.06
C VAL A 190 -26.89 1.11 -9.61
N LEU A 191 -26.37 2.27 -10.06
CA LEU A 191 -26.86 3.59 -9.67
C LEU A 191 -28.25 3.88 -10.22
N ASP A 192 -28.58 3.38 -11.42
CA ASP A 192 -29.93 3.49 -12.03
C ASP A 192 -31.00 2.76 -11.22
N GLN A 193 -30.61 1.71 -10.50
CA GLN A 193 -31.52 0.94 -9.66
C GLN A 193 -31.60 1.50 -8.23
N ARG A 194 -30.47 1.93 -7.69
CA ARG A 194 -30.38 2.40 -6.31
C ARG A 194 -29.18 3.31 -6.11
N ALA A 195 -29.40 4.45 -5.48
CA ALA A 195 -28.31 5.32 -5.00
C ALA A 195 -27.42 4.56 -4.01
N THR A 196 -26.15 4.36 -4.37
CA THR A 196 -25.23 3.49 -3.64
C THR A 196 -23.85 4.16 -3.57
N PRO A 197 -23.34 4.52 -2.35
CA PRO A 197 -22.10 5.28 -2.20
C PRO A 197 -20.89 4.63 -2.87
N TRP A 198 -20.71 3.31 -2.71
CA TRP A 198 -19.58 2.60 -3.30
C TRP A 198 -19.61 2.59 -4.84
N ALA A 199 -20.79 2.57 -5.45
CA ALA A 199 -20.92 2.60 -6.90
C ALA A 199 -20.60 4.00 -7.46
N SER A 200 -21.01 5.08 -6.77
CA SER A 200 -20.64 6.45 -7.14
C SER A 200 -19.12 6.67 -7.13
N ILE A 201 -18.43 6.14 -6.12
CA ILE A 201 -16.98 6.20 -6.04
C ILE A 201 -16.32 5.33 -7.10
N GLY A 202 -16.83 4.12 -7.32
CA GLY A 202 -16.34 3.24 -8.37
C GLY A 202 -16.44 3.88 -9.75
N GLN A 203 -17.57 4.54 -10.04
CA GLN A 203 -17.77 5.31 -11.27
C GLN A 203 -16.75 6.46 -11.40
N ALA A 204 -16.55 7.23 -10.33
CA ALA A 204 -15.56 8.31 -10.35
C ALA A 204 -14.13 7.79 -10.54
N ARG A 205 -13.76 6.66 -9.90
CA ARG A 205 -12.45 6.02 -10.11
C ARG A 205 -12.28 5.55 -11.56
N ALA A 206 -13.32 5.00 -12.18
CA ALA A 206 -13.29 4.58 -13.57
C ALA A 206 -13.13 5.79 -14.53
N LEU A 207 -13.83 6.91 -14.25
CA LEU A 207 -13.69 8.16 -15.01
C LEU A 207 -12.27 8.72 -14.90
N ALA A 208 -11.71 8.77 -13.69
CA ALA A 208 -10.35 9.24 -13.46
C ALA A 208 -9.31 8.37 -14.20
N ALA A 209 -9.48 7.04 -14.17
CA ALA A 209 -8.62 6.09 -14.89
C ALA A 209 -8.68 6.26 -16.42
N LYS A 210 -9.74 6.87 -16.96
CA LYS A 210 -9.88 7.25 -18.36
C LYS A 210 -9.37 8.65 -18.68
N GLY A 211 -8.82 9.38 -17.70
CA GLY A 211 -8.39 10.78 -17.87
C GLY A 211 -9.51 11.82 -17.78
N HIS A 212 -10.75 11.43 -17.43
CA HIS A 212 -11.88 12.32 -17.25
C HIS A 212 -11.94 12.89 -15.82
N GLU A 213 -10.87 13.53 -15.38
CA GLU A 213 -10.69 13.97 -13.98
C GLU A 213 -11.75 14.98 -13.52
N ALA A 214 -12.15 15.92 -14.40
CA ALA A 214 -13.18 16.90 -14.07
C ALA A 214 -14.54 16.22 -13.78
N ALA A 215 -14.94 15.24 -14.60
CA ALA A 215 -16.16 14.48 -14.37
C ALA A 215 -16.06 13.62 -13.10
N ALA A 216 -14.91 13.00 -12.85
CA ALA A 216 -14.66 12.25 -11.64
C ALA A 216 -14.83 13.11 -10.38
N ARG A 217 -14.30 14.34 -10.37
CA ARG A 217 -14.46 15.29 -9.26
C ARG A 217 -15.91 15.68 -9.04
N GLU A 218 -16.65 15.99 -10.11
CA GLU A 218 -18.07 16.31 -10.02
C GLU A 218 -18.87 15.16 -9.38
N HIS A 219 -18.63 13.94 -9.83
CA HIS A 219 -19.29 12.74 -9.26
C HIS A 219 -18.95 12.53 -7.78
N LEU A 220 -17.70 12.72 -7.37
CA LEU A 220 -17.29 12.61 -5.97
C LEU A 220 -17.87 13.74 -5.11
N GLY A 221 -17.95 14.97 -5.64
CA GLY A 221 -18.62 16.09 -4.96
C GLY A 221 -20.08 15.79 -4.67
N LYS A 222 -20.83 15.31 -5.67
CA LYS A 222 -22.24 14.88 -5.51
C LYS A 222 -22.37 13.72 -4.52
N ALA A 223 -21.41 12.78 -4.53
CA ALA A 223 -21.38 11.68 -3.57
C ALA A 223 -21.19 12.17 -2.14
N LEU A 224 -20.35 13.18 -1.91
CA LEU A 224 -20.14 13.78 -0.59
C LEU A 224 -21.36 14.58 -0.11
N GLU A 225 -22.05 15.29 -1.00
CA GLU A 225 -23.31 15.97 -0.67
C GLU A 225 -24.38 14.96 -0.22
N ALA A 226 -24.50 13.84 -0.92
CA ALA A 226 -25.45 12.79 -0.60
C ALA A 226 -25.05 11.94 0.63
N TYR A 227 -23.76 11.76 0.87
CA TYR A 227 -23.21 10.90 1.92
C TYR A 227 -22.05 11.60 2.66
N PRO A 228 -22.32 12.61 3.50
CA PRO A 228 -21.28 13.44 4.14
C PRO A 228 -20.28 12.70 5.05
N ASN A 229 -20.65 11.50 5.50
CA ASN A 229 -19.79 10.68 6.38
C ASN A 229 -19.02 9.58 5.62
N TYR A 230 -19.12 9.53 4.29
CA TYR A 230 -18.49 8.45 3.53
C TYR A 230 -17.04 8.78 3.17
N LEU A 231 -16.12 8.37 4.04
CA LEU A 231 -14.70 8.73 4.00
C LEU A 231 -13.98 8.38 2.69
N ALA A 232 -14.33 7.26 2.05
CA ALA A 232 -13.70 6.89 0.78
C ALA A 232 -13.94 7.92 -0.35
N ALA A 233 -15.02 8.72 -0.26
CA ALA A 233 -15.24 9.83 -1.19
C ALA A 233 -14.28 10.99 -0.92
N TYR A 234 -14.04 11.34 0.37
CA TYR A 234 -13.05 12.33 0.76
C TYR A 234 -11.65 11.94 0.28
N ASP A 235 -11.21 10.70 0.56
CA ASP A 235 -9.88 10.22 0.19
C ASP A 235 -9.69 10.19 -1.33
N SER A 236 -10.73 9.81 -2.09
CA SER A 236 -10.69 9.78 -3.55
C SER A 236 -10.66 11.17 -4.16
N LEU A 237 -11.46 12.11 -3.63
CA LEU A 237 -11.51 13.49 -4.11
C LEU A 237 -10.23 14.25 -3.73
N ALA A 238 -9.71 14.07 -2.51
CA ALA A 238 -8.45 14.68 -2.09
C ALA A 238 -7.30 14.27 -3.03
N ARG A 239 -7.20 12.98 -3.36
CA ARG A 239 -6.17 12.47 -4.28
C ARG A 239 -6.26 13.10 -5.68
N LEU A 240 -7.46 13.33 -6.22
CA LEU A 240 -7.62 14.01 -7.51
C LEU A 240 -7.23 15.48 -7.43
N LEU A 241 -7.54 16.15 -6.31
CA LEU A 241 -7.21 17.56 -6.09
C LEU A 241 -5.73 17.81 -5.80
N GLU A 242 -4.99 16.83 -5.26
CA GLU A 242 -3.56 17.00 -4.94
C GLU A 242 -2.72 17.50 -6.12
N LYS A 243 -3.09 17.12 -7.35
CA LYS A 243 -2.36 17.53 -8.58
C LYS A 243 -2.71 18.93 -9.03
N GLU A 244 -3.94 19.40 -8.82
CA GLU A 244 -4.44 20.66 -9.39
C GLU A 244 -4.61 21.76 -8.34
N ASP A 245 -5.15 21.43 -7.17
CA ASP A 245 -5.45 22.37 -6.08
C ASP A 245 -5.15 21.73 -4.71
N ARG A 246 -3.89 21.80 -4.30
CA ARG A 246 -3.43 21.25 -3.01
C ARG A 246 -4.09 21.92 -1.82
N THR A 247 -4.53 23.19 -1.96
CA THR A 247 -5.22 23.89 -0.87
C THR A 247 -6.61 23.29 -0.65
N ALA A 248 -7.35 23.03 -1.74
CA ALA A 248 -8.63 22.34 -1.66
C ALA A 248 -8.46 20.90 -1.14
N ALA A 249 -7.41 20.19 -1.58
CA ALA A 249 -7.09 18.85 -1.06
C ALA A 249 -6.84 18.87 0.45
N GLN A 250 -6.05 19.83 0.96
CA GLN A 250 -5.80 20.01 2.39
C GLN A 250 -7.10 20.22 3.17
N GLN A 251 -7.95 21.13 2.71
CA GLN A 251 -9.24 21.42 3.36
C GLN A 251 -10.15 20.18 3.41
N LEU A 252 -10.13 19.38 2.36
CA LEU A 252 -10.92 18.17 2.27
C LEU A 252 -10.43 17.09 3.26
N VAL A 253 -9.11 16.91 3.39
CA VAL A 253 -8.53 16.00 4.39
C VAL A 253 -8.85 16.48 5.81
N GLU A 254 -8.86 17.79 6.06
CA GLU A 254 -9.29 18.36 7.34
C GLU A 254 -10.76 18.04 7.65
N GLN A 255 -11.64 18.10 6.64
CA GLN A 255 -13.03 17.70 6.79
C GLN A 255 -13.15 16.20 7.09
N ALA A 256 -12.43 15.35 6.36
CA ALA A 256 -12.40 13.91 6.62
C ALA A 256 -11.92 13.57 8.04
N LEU A 257 -10.95 14.33 8.58
CA LEU A 257 -10.47 14.17 9.96
C LEU A 257 -11.52 14.55 11.02
N LYS A 258 -12.46 15.45 10.71
CA LYS A 258 -13.60 15.76 11.58
C LYS A 258 -14.62 14.62 11.61
N VAL A 259 -14.79 13.92 10.48
CA VAL A 259 -15.66 12.73 10.41
C VAL A 259 -15.02 11.57 11.17
N ALA A 260 -13.75 11.25 10.86
CA ALA A 260 -13.02 10.20 11.57
C ALA A 260 -11.52 10.48 11.64
N PRO A 261 -10.99 10.68 12.85
CA PRO A 261 -9.56 10.86 13.07
C PRO A 261 -8.78 9.57 12.77
N SER A 262 -7.80 9.64 11.86
CA SER A 262 -6.84 8.56 11.62
C SER A 262 -5.42 9.08 11.49
N THR A 263 -4.43 8.27 11.89
CA THR A 263 -3.00 8.62 11.73
C THR A 263 -2.63 8.82 10.27
N GLN A 264 -3.17 8.01 9.37
CA GLN A 264 -2.90 8.14 7.94
C GLN A 264 -3.38 9.48 7.38
N ARG A 265 -4.61 9.94 7.75
CA ARG A 265 -5.10 11.27 7.34
C ARG A 265 -4.35 12.41 8.01
N GLN A 266 -3.89 12.24 9.27
CA GLN A 266 -2.99 13.23 9.89
C GLN A 266 -1.68 13.36 9.11
N ARG A 267 -1.09 12.24 8.70
CA ARG A 267 0.12 12.20 7.87
C ARG A 267 -0.11 12.88 6.51
N GLN A 268 -1.23 12.58 5.85
CA GLN A 268 -1.60 13.20 4.57
C GLN A 268 -1.82 14.71 4.74
N LEU A 269 -2.53 15.14 5.80
CA LEU A 269 -2.71 16.55 6.12
C LEU A 269 -1.36 17.24 6.34
N GLY A 270 -0.47 16.62 7.11
CA GLY A 270 0.86 17.17 7.36
C GLY A 270 1.69 17.36 6.08
N ALA A 271 1.64 16.39 5.17
CA ALA A 271 2.33 16.46 3.88
C ALA A 271 1.76 17.57 2.98
N LEU A 272 0.42 17.63 2.83
CA LEU A 272 -0.25 18.69 2.06
C LEU A 272 0.02 20.09 2.64
N ALA A 273 -0.01 20.21 3.97
CA ALA A 273 0.26 21.47 4.65
C ALA A 273 1.72 21.92 4.47
N LEU A 274 2.71 20.99 4.46
CA LEU A 274 4.09 21.32 4.11
C LEU A 274 4.21 21.84 2.67
N ASP A 275 3.57 21.16 1.72
CA ASP A 275 3.56 21.57 0.31
C ASP A 275 2.91 22.94 0.12
N ASN A 276 1.85 23.25 0.87
CA ASN A 276 1.16 24.53 0.89
C ASN A 276 1.86 25.61 1.73
N LYS A 277 3.00 25.28 2.37
CA LYS A 277 3.74 26.16 3.29
C LYS A 277 2.94 26.58 4.54
N ASP A 278 1.92 25.81 4.89
CA ASP A 278 1.18 25.97 6.15
C ASP A 278 1.89 25.17 7.26
N PHE A 279 3.05 25.68 7.66
CA PHE A 279 3.96 24.98 8.59
C PHE A 279 3.35 24.76 9.97
N THR A 280 2.44 25.62 10.40
CA THR A 280 1.74 25.46 11.69
C THR A 280 0.82 24.26 11.63
N ARG A 281 0.01 24.15 10.59
CA ARG A 281 -0.89 23.02 10.42
C ARG A 281 -0.11 21.71 10.19
N ALA A 282 1.00 21.77 9.43
CA ALA A 282 1.88 20.63 9.23
C ALA A 282 2.45 20.12 10.56
N GLU A 283 2.96 21.00 11.42
CA GLU A 283 3.45 20.64 12.75
C GLU A 283 2.37 19.97 13.60
N GLU A 284 1.17 20.56 13.68
CA GLU A 284 0.05 19.97 14.43
C GLU A 284 -0.33 18.58 13.95
N ALA A 285 -0.40 18.40 12.62
CA ALA A 285 -0.78 17.13 12.01
C ALA A 285 0.25 16.04 12.27
N PHE A 286 1.54 16.31 12.03
CA PHE A 286 2.61 15.35 12.29
C PHE A 286 2.81 15.07 13.77
N GLN A 287 2.66 16.08 14.64
CA GLN A 287 2.70 15.88 16.08
C GLN A 287 1.62 14.89 16.54
N ARG A 288 0.38 15.04 16.06
CA ARG A 288 -0.72 14.11 16.35
C ARG A 288 -0.44 12.70 15.79
N ALA A 289 0.16 12.60 14.60
CA ALA A 289 0.55 11.31 14.02
C ALA A 289 1.59 10.60 14.90
N VAL A 290 2.65 11.32 15.31
CA VAL A 290 3.69 10.81 16.21
C VAL A 290 3.12 10.38 17.56
N GLU A 291 2.27 11.21 18.19
CA GLU A 291 1.69 10.91 19.51
C GLU A 291 0.79 9.67 19.45
N LYS A 292 -0.10 9.60 18.46
CA LYS A 292 -1.05 8.48 18.31
C LYS A 292 -0.34 7.16 18.04
N ASP A 293 0.74 7.18 17.25
CA ASP A 293 1.49 5.97 16.86
C ASP A 293 2.76 5.73 17.69
N ARG A 294 3.00 6.50 18.75
CA ARG A 294 4.20 6.36 19.59
C ARG A 294 4.40 4.94 20.11
N THR A 295 3.33 4.26 20.45
CA THR A 295 3.31 2.86 20.85
C THR A 295 2.64 1.95 19.81
N GLY A 296 2.14 2.52 18.72
CA GLY A 296 1.35 1.86 17.68
C GLY A 296 2.19 1.06 16.67
N PHE A 297 1.47 0.36 15.80
CA PHE A 297 2.04 -0.51 14.76
C PHE A 297 2.31 0.22 13.44
N PHE A 298 1.83 1.46 13.28
CA PHE A 298 1.95 2.26 12.06
C PHE A 298 2.98 3.38 12.16
N LYS A 299 3.95 3.25 13.05
CA LYS A 299 5.06 4.22 13.17
C LYS A 299 5.71 4.45 11.82
N SER A 300 5.95 5.72 11.49
CA SER A 300 6.69 6.10 10.28
C SER A 300 7.80 7.08 10.61
N HIS A 301 8.97 6.86 10.03
CA HIS A 301 10.06 7.83 10.07
C HIS A 301 9.64 9.17 9.46
N ASP A 302 8.77 9.11 8.42
CA ASP A 302 8.28 10.28 7.70
C ASP A 302 7.49 11.25 8.61
N ASP A 303 6.82 10.75 9.67
CA ASP A 303 6.09 11.60 10.62
C ASP A 303 7.06 12.48 11.42
N TYR A 304 8.17 11.89 11.88
CA TYR A 304 9.23 12.62 12.59
C TYR A 304 9.98 13.57 11.66
N ALA A 305 10.23 13.15 10.41
CA ALA A 305 10.84 13.99 9.39
C ALA A 305 9.95 15.19 9.05
N GLY A 306 8.66 14.97 8.83
CA GLY A 306 7.67 16.01 8.59
C GLY A 306 7.56 16.98 9.77
N LEU A 307 7.56 16.46 11.00
CA LEU A 307 7.56 17.26 12.21
C LEU A 307 8.83 18.14 12.33
N ALA A 308 10.01 17.57 12.06
CA ALA A 308 11.26 18.33 12.09
C ALA A 308 11.29 19.42 11.02
N LYS A 309 10.87 19.10 9.79
CA LYS A 309 10.80 20.05 8.67
C LYS A 309 9.82 21.19 8.97
N SER A 310 8.62 20.90 9.46
CA SER A 310 7.63 21.93 9.79
C SER A 310 8.10 22.86 10.92
N ARG A 311 8.85 22.35 11.88
CA ARG A 311 9.43 23.13 12.98
C ARG A 311 10.56 24.05 12.53
N VAL A 312 11.48 23.55 11.71
CA VAL A 312 12.61 24.37 11.26
C VAL A 312 12.16 25.50 10.35
N GLU A 313 11.14 25.31 9.51
CA GLU A 313 10.55 26.37 8.68
C GLU A 313 9.88 27.48 9.53
N GLN A 314 9.52 27.20 10.78
CA GLN A 314 9.03 28.17 11.77
C GLN A 314 10.15 28.76 12.65
N GLY A 315 11.42 28.45 12.36
CA GLY A 315 12.57 28.89 13.18
C GLY A 315 12.77 28.12 14.49
N LYS A 316 11.99 27.06 14.75
CA LYS A 316 12.05 26.23 15.97
C LYS A 316 13.15 25.15 15.84
N VAL A 317 14.42 25.58 15.67
CA VAL A 317 15.54 24.68 15.35
C VAL A 317 15.79 23.63 16.43
N LYS A 318 15.71 24.03 17.72
CA LYS A 318 15.93 23.11 18.84
C LYS A 318 14.88 22.00 18.88
N GLU A 319 13.62 22.35 18.69
CA GLU A 319 12.50 21.42 18.64
C GLU A 319 12.55 20.52 17.41
N ALA A 320 13.05 21.03 16.27
CA ALA A 320 13.28 20.23 15.07
C ALA A 320 14.34 19.16 15.31
N LEU A 321 15.50 19.52 15.88
CA LEU A 321 16.55 18.57 16.22
C LEU A 321 16.11 17.57 17.31
N ALA A 322 15.25 17.98 18.25
CA ALA A 322 14.65 17.07 19.22
C ALA A 322 13.79 16.00 18.51
N ALA A 323 12.97 16.37 17.52
CA ALA A 323 12.19 15.41 16.74
C ALA A 323 13.08 14.41 15.98
N VAL A 324 14.20 14.86 15.40
CA VAL A 324 15.20 13.99 14.75
C VAL A 324 15.82 13.01 15.75
N LYS A 325 16.15 13.47 16.95
CA LYS A 325 16.69 12.62 18.02
C LYS A 325 15.67 11.58 18.49
N ASP A 326 14.41 12.00 18.66
CA ASP A 326 13.32 11.12 19.08
C ASP A 326 13.05 10.02 18.05
N MET A 327 13.16 10.32 16.75
CA MET A 327 13.14 9.31 15.68
C MET A 327 14.13 8.18 15.98
N GLY A 328 15.41 8.49 16.23
CA GLY A 328 16.45 7.50 16.55
C GLY A 328 16.20 6.68 17.82
N GLN A 329 15.36 7.15 18.75
CA GLN A 329 15.03 6.44 19.99
C GLN A 329 13.83 5.50 19.84
N HIS A 330 12.89 5.78 18.92
CA HIS A 330 11.63 5.05 18.79
C HIS A 330 11.64 3.96 17.73
N PHE A 331 12.70 3.85 16.94
CA PHE A 331 12.84 2.84 15.91
C PHE A 331 14.06 1.94 16.15
N GLN A 332 14.01 0.73 15.59
CA GLN A 332 15.15 -0.18 15.59
C GLN A 332 16.29 0.44 14.77
N ARG A 333 17.51 0.35 15.27
CA ARG A 333 18.70 0.85 14.55
C ARG A 333 18.97 -0.01 13.32
N THR A 334 18.80 0.60 12.15
CA THR A 334 19.12 0.03 10.83
C THR A 334 19.94 1.03 10.03
N PRO A 335 20.68 0.61 9.01
CA PRO A 335 21.35 1.54 8.08
C PRO A 335 20.37 2.55 7.47
N GLU A 336 19.17 2.11 7.10
CA GLU A 336 18.13 2.99 6.55
C GLU A 336 17.69 4.08 7.53
N LEU A 337 17.50 3.74 8.81
CA LEU A 337 17.21 4.73 9.84
C LEU A 337 18.35 5.73 9.99
N ALA A 338 19.61 5.26 9.94
CA ALA A 338 20.77 6.13 10.07
C ALA A 338 20.84 7.14 8.91
N VAL A 339 20.59 6.69 7.67
CA VAL A 339 20.51 7.58 6.50
C VAL A 339 19.38 8.57 6.65
N HIS A 340 18.18 8.11 6.97
CA HIS A 340 16.99 8.95 7.09
C HIS A 340 17.16 10.01 8.18
N GLN A 341 17.66 9.61 9.37
CA GLN A 341 17.91 10.50 10.48
C GLN A 341 18.97 11.56 10.14
N ALA A 342 20.11 11.16 9.57
CA ALA A 342 21.19 12.07 9.22
C ALA A 342 20.79 13.02 8.05
N ALA A 343 19.99 12.54 7.10
CA ALA A 343 19.44 13.37 6.02
C ALA A 343 18.52 14.47 6.58
N VAL A 344 17.58 14.12 7.46
CA VAL A 344 16.68 15.11 8.09
C VAL A 344 17.46 16.09 8.96
N GLU A 345 18.46 15.62 9.71
CA GLU A 345 19.37 16.48 10.49
C GLU A 345 20.10 17.50 9.59
N SER A 346 20.59 17.05 8.42
CA SER A 346 21.23 17.92 7.42
C SER A 346 20.26 19.00 6.92
N ILE A 347 19.00 18.64 6.62
CA ILE A 347 17.98 19.60 6.19
C ILE A 347 17.72 20.65 7.28
N VAL A 348 17.60 20.21 8.54
CA VAL A 348 17.36 21.14 9.68
C VAL A 348 18.51 22.13 9.83
N HIS A 349 19.77 21.67 9.76
CA HIS A 349 20.92 22.55 9.86
C HIS A 349 21.06 23.48 8.66
N ALA A 350 20.81 22.99 7.43
CA ALA A 350 20.84 23.81 6.22
C ALA A 350 19.80 24.95 6.29
N LYS A 351 18.57 24.65 6.70
CA LYS A 351 17.51 25.65 6.89
C LYS A 351 17.79 26.63 8.03
N ALA A 352 18.51 26.18 9.05
CA ALA A 352 18.96 27.02 10.15
C ALA A 352 20.17 27.91 9.79
N GLY A 353 20.75 27.78 8.60
CA GLY A 353 21.93 28.52 8.14
C GLY A 353 23.26 27.95 8.64
N ASP A 354 23.30 26.80 9.30
CA ASP A 354 24.51 26.13 9.74
C ASP A 354 25.03 25.17 8.64
N ALA A 355 25.69 25.74 7.63
CA ALA A 355 26.23 24.98 6.50
C ALA A 355 27.25 23.90 6.91
N THR A 356 28.02 24.15 7.99
CA THR A 356 29.03 23.20 8.45
C THR A 356 28.40 21.95 9.06
N ALA A 357 27.43 22.12 9.96
CA ALA A 357 26.69 21.01 10.55
C ALA A 357 25.84 20.27 9.50
N ALA A 358 25.22 21.02 8.56
CA ALA A 358 24.47 20.44 7.46
C ALA A 358 25.34 19.51 6.60
N LYS A 359 26.51 19.95 6.20
CA LYS A 359 27.46 19.16 5.41
C LYS A 359 27.94 17.92 6.17
N ALA A 360 28.30 18.05 7.44
CA ALA A 360 28.74 16.93 8.27
C ALA A 360 27.63 15.88 8.45
N ALA A 361 26.37 16.31 8.59
CA ALA A 361 25.22 15.41 8.66
C ALA A 361 24.96 14.72 7.30
N LEU A 362 25.07 15.44 6.18
CA LEU A 362 24.93 14.86 4.84
C LEU A 362 26.02 13.82 4.55
N GLU A 363 27.29 14.08 4.90
CA GLU A 363 28.37 13.13 4.74
C GLU A 363 28.13 11.83 5.54
N ARG A 364 27.57 11.93 6.75
CA ARG A 364 27.14 10.75 7.54
C ARG A 364 26.01 9.98 6.85
N ALA A 365 25.05 10.70 6.29
CA ALA A 365 23.95 10.06 5.56
C ALA A 365 24.47 9.31 4.33
N LEU A 366 25.33 9.93 3.53
CA LEU A 366 25.93 9.32 2.33
C LEU A 366 26.81 8.11 2.66
N ALA A 367 27.56 8.16 3.76
CA ALA A 367 28.42 7.06 4.20
C ALA A 367 27.64 5.83 4.70
N ALA A 368 26.38 6.01 5.11
CA ALA A 368 25.52 4.92 5.59
C ALA A 368 24.65 4.29 4.49
N VAL A 369 24.79 4.73 3.23
CA VAL A 369 24.01 4.21 2.09
C VAL A 369 24.43 2.78 1.76
N GLU A 370 23.46 1.88 1.70
CA GLU A 370 23.64 0.49 1.26
C GLU A 370 22.82 0.20 -0.03
N PRO A 371 23.23 -0.78 -0.85
CA PRO A 371 22.45 -1.20 -2.00
C PRO A 371 21.06 -1.72 -1.59
N GLY A 372 20.03 -1.38 -2.36
CA GLY A 372 18.67 -1.83 -2.10
C GLY A 372 17.93 -1.09 -0.97
N MET A 373 18.41 0.11 -0.61
CA MET A 373 17.78 0.95 0.41
C MET A 373 16.36 1.33 0.03
N ALA A 374 15.47 1.45 1.04
CA ALA A 374 14.08 1.85 0.84
C ALA A 374 13.96 3.21 0.15
N VAL A 375 12.99 3.34 -0.76
CA VAL A 375 12.69 4.57 -1.51
C VAL A 375 12.57 5.79 -0.60
N ALA A 376 11.93 5.64 0.57
CA ALA A 376 11.76 6.74 1.52
C ALA A 376 13.09 7.35 1.97
N ALA A 377 14.08 6.53 2.32
CA ALA A 377 15.40 6.99 2.74
C ALA A 377 16.16 7.65 1.58
N SER A 378 16.05 7.09 0.37
CA SER A 378 16.67 7.66 -0.83
C SER A 378 16.09 9.03 -1.20
N LEU A 379 14.76 9.19 -1.12
CA LEU A 379 14.10 10.47 -1.37
C LEU A 379 14.46 11.51 -0.31
N GLU A 380 14.56 11.11 0.96
CA GLU A 380 14.96 12.02 2.03
C GLU A 380 16.44 12.45 1.89
N LEU A 381 17.30 11.55 1.47
CA LEU A 381 18.70 11.86 1.15
C LEU A 381 18.79 12.85 -0.02
N ALA A 382 17.98 12.68 -1.07
CA ALA A 382 17.92 13.64 -2.18
C ALA A 382 17.43 15.03 -1.73
N ASN A 383 16.45 15.09 -0.83
CA ASN A 383 16.02 16.34 -0.19
C ASN A 383 17.17 17.01 0.56
N ALA A 384 17.96 16.25 1.32
CA ALA A 384 19.10 16.75 2.06
C ALA A 384 20.21 17.29 1.14
N CYS A 385 20.48 16.60 0.02
CA CYS A 385 21.40 17.06 -1.01
C CYS A 385 20.96 18.41 -1.60
N PHE A 386 19.68 18.56 -1.99
CA PHE A 386 19.15 19.84 -2.47
C PHE A 386 19.26 20.93 -1.41
N ALA A 387 18.87 20.65 -0.16
CA ALA A 387 18.93 21.62 0.93
C ALA A 387 20.36 22.10 1.23
N SER A 388 21.36 21.25 1.00
CA SER A 388 22.79 21.55 1.17
C SER A 388 23.46 22.11 -0.09
N GLY A 389 22.72 22.29 -1.21
CA GLY A 389 23.21 22.84 -2.46
C GLY A 389 23.88 21.83 -3.40
N ASP A 390 23.94 20.54 -3.04
CA ASP A 390 24.49 19.47 -3.88
C ASP A 390 23.45 18.92 -4.85
N GLN A 391 23.16 19.74 -5.87
CA GLN A 391 22.12 19.42 -6.86
C GLN A 391 22.48 18.22 -7.73
N GLU A 392 23.77 18.00 -8.02
CA GLU A 392 24.23 16.90 -8.85
C GLU A 392 23.96 15.55 -8.16
N GLN A 393 24.34 15.45 -6.90
CA GLN A 393 24.10 14.27 -6.10
C GLN A 393 22.60 13.99 -5.91
N ALA A 394 21.79 15.04 -5.67
CA ALA A 394 20.34 14.90 -5.57
C ALA A 394 19.72 14.31 -6.85
N ARG A 395 20.08 14.86 -8.03
CA ARG A 395 19.62 14.34 -9.32
C ARG A 395 20.09 12.90 -9.57
N ARG A 396 21.32 12.55 -9.18
CA ARG A 396 21.83 11.18 -9.31
C ARG A 396 20.99 10.19 -8.50
N ILE A 397 20.66 10.53 -7.26
CA ILE A 397 19.82 9.68 -6.40
C ILE A 397 18.42 9.55 -6.99
N LEU A 398 17.78 10.67 -7.40
CA LEU A 398 16.44 10.68 -7.98
C LEU A 398 16.36 9.93 -9.32
N LYS A 399 17.43 10.00 -10.13
CA LYS A 399 17.54 9.22 -11.36
C LYS A 399 17.50 7.72 -11.05
N ASN A 400 18.31 7.26 -10.11
CA ASN A 400 18.35 5.86 -9.71
C ASN A 400 16.98 5.39 -9.19
N VAL A 401 16.31 6.19 -8.36
CA VAL A 401 14.96 5.88 -7.86
C VAL A 401 13.95 5.80 -9.01
N ALA A 402 13.98 6.76 -9.95
CA ALA A 402 13.05 6.80 -11.07
C ALA A 402 13.29 5.66 -12.09
N GLU A 403 14.54 5.29 -12.35
CA GLU A 403 14.90 4.16 -13.21
C GLU A 403 14.48 2.82 -12.59
N ASP A 404 14.73 2.65 -11.28
CA ASP A 404 14.42 1.41 -10.55
C ASP A 404 12.92 1.21 -10.36
N HIS A 405 12.16 2.30 -10.24
CA HIS A 405 10.70 2.28 -9.98
C HIS A 405 9.87 2.91 -11.10
N GLN A 406 10.30 2.78 -12.37
CA GLN A 406 9.69 3.46 -13.52
C GLN A 406 8.18 3.17 -13.71
N GLU A 407 7.70 2.02 -13.25
CA GLU A 407 6.29 1.60 -13.36
C GLU A 407 5.46 1.99 -12.12
N ASN A 408 6.10 2.52 -11.10
CA ASN A 408 5.42 2.88 -9.84
C ASN A 408 5.13 4.39 -9.79
N GLU A 409 3.95 4.77 -10.28
CA GLU A 409 3.53 6.18 -10.32
C GLU A 409 3.60 6.86 -8.94
N ALA A 410 3.28 6.15 -7.86
CA ALA A 410 3.34 6.71 -6.51
C ALA A 410 4.77 7.06 -6.07
N VAL A 411 5.76 6.27 -6.50
CA VAL A 411 7.19 6.57 -6.24
C VAL A 411 7.64 7.76 -7.09
N LEU A 412 7.25 7.80 -8.37
CA LEU A 412 7.59 8.90 -9.27
C LEU A 412 6.97 10.23 -8.81
N GLU A 413 5.74 10.21 -8.30
CA GLU A 413 5.10 11.38 -7.73
C GLU A 413 5.81 11.88 -6.46
N ARG A 414 6.27 10.97 -5.59
CA ARG A 414 7.11 11.33 -4.44
C ARG A 414 8.45 11.91 -4.86
N ALA A 415 9.09 11.37 -5.92
CA ALA A 415 10.31 11.93 -6.49
C ALA A 415 10.08 13.35 -7.05
N GLN A 416 8.93 13.57 -7.71
CA GLN A 416 8.49 14.90 -8.13
C GLN A 416 8.31 15.86 -6.94
N GLY A 417 7.78 15.37 -5.82
CA GLY A 417 7.67 16.11 -4.56
C GLY A 417 9.01 16.62 -4.04
N VAL A 418 10.10 15.85 -4.22
CA VAL A 418 11.47 16.28 -3.84
C VAL A 418 11.93 17.48 -4.68
N PHE A 419 11.72 17.46 -6.00
CA PHE A 419 12.01 18.61 -6.86
C PHE A 419 11.16 19.82 -6.48
N ARG A 420 9.89 19.61 -6.17
CA ARG A 420 8.98 20.67 -5.74
C ARG A 420 9.46 21.33 -4.44
N ALA A 421 9.84 20.53 -3.45
CA ALA A 421 10.37 21.03 -2.17
C ALA A 421 11.65 21.87 -2.36
N ALA A 422 12.44 21.59 -3.42
CA ALA A 422 13.61 22.36 -3.82
C ALA A 422 13.27 23.59 -4.69
N GLY A 423 11.99 23.83 -5.04
CA GLY A 423 11.56 24.91 -5.94
C GLY A 423 11.84 24.64 -7.42
N LEU A 424 12.08 23.38 -7.80
CA LEU A 424 12.46 22.93 -9.14
C LEU A 424 11.37 22.09 -9.81
N GLU A 425 10.08 22.37 -9.56
CA GLU A 425 8.95 21.53 -9.97
C GLU A 425 8.93 21.23 -11.48
N LYS A 426 9.04 22.25 -12.33
CA LYS A 426 9.06 22.08 -13.80
C LYS A 426 10.29 21.31 -14.30
N GLU A 427 11.43 21.53 -13.66
CA GLU A 427 12.64 20.78 -13.98
C GLU A 427 12.48 19.29 -13.61
N GLY A 428 11.86 19.02 -12.47
CA GLY A 428 11.56 17.67 -12.03
C GLY A 428 10.65 16.90 -13.01
N GLU A 429 9.61 17.54 -13.54
CA GLU A 429 8.73 16.96 -14.57
C GLU A 429 9.52 16.54 -15.80
N LEU A 430 10.32 17.46 -16.35
CA LEU A 430 11.17 17.19 -17.52
C LEU A 430 12.21 16.10 -17.24
N PHE A 431 12.79 16.11 -16.04
CA PHE A 431 13.80 15.15 -15.64
C PHE A 431 13.23 13.73 -15.53
N LEU A 432 12.07 13.57 -14.90
CA LEU A 432 11.42 12.27 -14.74
C LEU A 432 10.94 11.73 -16.09
N GLU A 433 10.39 12.57 -16.96
CA GLU A 433 9.97 12.17 -18.31
C GLU A 433 11.18 11.76 -19.18
N ALA A 434 12.27 12.51 -19.10
CA ALA A 434 13.51 12.14 -19.79
C ALA A 434 14.09 10.81 -19.30
N THR A 435 14.02 10.56 -17.97
CA THR A 435 14.47 9.30 -17.37
C THR A 435 13.62 8.14 -17.87
N LYS A 436 12.30 8.29 -17.88
CA LYS A 436 11.36 7.27 -18.41
C LYS A 436 11.64 6.99 -19.90
N THR A 437 11.84 8.02 -20.69
CA THR A 437 12.16 7.89 -22.14
C THR A 437 13.48 7.15 -22.34
N ALA A 438 14.50 7.44 -21.53
CA ALA A 438 15.79 6.75 -21.59
C ALA A 438 15.67 5.25 -21.26
N MET A 439 14.82 4.87 -20.30
CA MET A 439 14.56 3.45 -19.98
C MET A 439 13.82 2.72 -21.09
N VAL A 440 12.87 3.38 -21.76
CA VAL A 440 12.20 2.84 -22.95
C VAL A 440 13.20 2.65 -24.09
N ALA A 441 14.10 3.60 -24.30
CA ALA A 441 15.15 3.52 -25.32
C ALA A 441 16.09 2.33 -25.03
N LEU A 442 16.56 2.16 -23.80
CA LEU A 442 17.40 1.04 -23.38
C LEU A 442 16.75 -0.32 -23.72
N ASN A 443 15.48 -0.47 -23.41
CA ASN A 443 14.74 -1.70 -23.74
C ASN A 443 14.63 -1.91 -25.27
N ASN A 444 14.37 -0.85 -26.04
CA ASN A 444 14.26 -0.92 -27.49
C ASN A 444 15.60 -1.24 -28.15
N ASP A 445 16.70 -0.67 -27.67
CA ASP A 445 18.06 -0.93 -28.15
C ASP A 445 18.45 -2.40 -27.90
N ALA A 446 18.15 -2.95 -26.71
CA ALA A 446 18.38 -4.35 -26.42
C ALA A 446 17.57 -5.28 -27.35
N VAL A 447 16.29 -4.95 -27.62
CA VAL A 447 15.45 -5.70 -28.58
C VAL A 447 16.01 -5.60 -30.01
N ALA A 448 16.50 -4.43 -30.42
CA ALA A 448 17.11 -4.24 -31.75
C ALA A 448 18.39 -5.07 -31.90
N LEU A 449 19.28 -5.08 -30.89
CA LEU A 449 20.47 -5.92 -30.84
C LEU A 449 20.12 -7.42 -30.92
N ALA A 450 19.12 -7.87 -30.19
CA ALA A 450 18.67 -9.25 -30.25
C ALA A 450 18.16 -9.65 -31.65
N LYS A 451 17.38 -8.76 -32.27
CA LYS A 451 16.85 -8.97 -33.63
C LYS A 451 17.92 -8.95 -34.71
N SER A 452 18.98 -8.13 -34.55
CA SER A 452 20.13 -8.10 -35.49
C SER A 452 21.06 -9.32 -35.35
N GLY A 453 20.80 -10.20 -34.39
CA GLY A 453 21.62 -11.39 -34.13
C GLY A 453 22.74 -11.20 -33.11
N GLU A 454 22.89 -10.00 -32.53
CA GLU A 454 23.89 -9.66 -31.53
C GLU A 454 23.35 -9.95 -30.10
N LEU A 455 22.87 -11.19 -29.91
CA LEU A 455 22.17 -11.60 -28.72
C LEU A 455 23.02 -11.52 -27.44
N GLU A 456 24.31 -11.81 -27.54
CA GLU A 456 25.23 -11.70 -26.39
C GLU A 456 25.39 -10.25 -25.91
N LYS A 457 25.45 -9.28 -26.86
CA LYS A 457 25.51 -7.86 -26.49
C LYS A 457 24.20 -7.39 -25.85
N ALA A 458 23.07 -7.81 -26.42
CA ALA A 458 21.76 -7.51 -25.85
C ALA A 458 21.62 -8.05 -24.42
N SER A 459 22.05 -9.30 -24.19
CA SER A 459 22.03 -9.92 -22.87
C SER A 459 22.95 -9.19 -21.89
N ALA A 460 24.20 -8.91 -22.27
CA ALA A 460 25.13 -8.20 -21.38
C ALA A 460 24.60 -6.82 -20.96
N MET A 461 23.99 -6.08 -21.89
CA MET A 461 23.36 -4.79 -21.61
C MET A 461 22.17 -4.90 -20.64
N LEU A 462 21.34 -5.92 -20.81
CA LEU A 462 20.18 -6.17 -19.95
C LEU A 462 20.60 -6.73 -18.58
N ASP A 463 21.64 -7.57 -18.53
CA ASP A 463 22.22 -8.10 -17.29
C ASP A 463 22.75 -6.96 -16.40
N GLU A 464 23.55 -6.05 -16.97
CA GLU A 464 24.06 -4.86 -16.27
C GLU A 464 22.90 -3.98 -15.76
N ALA A 465 21.89 -3.76 -16.58
CA ALA A 465 20.73 -2.98 -16.20
C ALA A 465 19.91 -3.66 -15.09
N ALA A 466 19.66 -4.97 -15.18
CA ALA A 466 18.86 -5.72 -14.19
C ALA A 466 19.60 -5.82 -12.84
N ASP A 467 20.91 -5.97 -12.83
CA ASP A 467 21.70 -6.00 -11.61
C ASP A 467 21.74 -4.63 -10.91
N ARG A 468 21.68 -3.53 -11.67
CA ARG A 468 21.63 -2.16 -11.16
C ARG A 468 20.23 -1.75 -10.68
N LEU A 469 19.16 -2.31 -11.26
CA LEU A 469 17.78 -1.92 -11.07
C LEU A 469 16.93 -3.09 -10.51
N PRO A 470 17.12 -3.47 -9.25
CA PRO A 470 16.50 -4.66 -8.66
C PRO A 470 14.95 -4.61 -8.58
N ASN A 471 14.35 -3.42 -8.61
CA ASN A 471 12.90 -3.24 -8.56
C ASN A 471 12.27 -2.90 -9.92
N ASN A 472 13.04 -2.97 -11.02
CA ASN A 472 12.52 -2.77 -12.37
C ASN A 472 12.13 -4.12 -13.00
N ALA A 473 10.84 -4.47 -12.91
CA ALA A 473 10.32 -5.74 -13.43
C ALA A 473 10.53 -5.90 -14.94
N GLN A 474 10.30 -4.83 -15.72
CA GLN A 474 10.43 -4.88 -17.19
C GLN A 474 11.86 -5.22 -17.64
N VAL A 475 12.87 -4.62 -17.00
CA VAL A 475 14.28 -4.89 -17.31
C VAL A 475 14.63 -6.33 -16.93
N ALA A 476 14.24 -6.79 -15.74
CA ALA A 476 14.48 -8.16 -15.29
C ALA A 476 13.81 -9.21 -16.20
N ILE A 477 12.57 -8.97 -16.64
CA ILE A 477 11.87 -9.82 -17.63
C ILE A 477 12.65 -9.89 -18.92
N ASN A 478 13.08 -8.75 -19.46
CA ASN A 478 13.82 -8.73 -20.72
C ASN A 478 15.19 -9.42 -20.59
N ALA A 479 15.88 -9.27 -19.48
CA ALA A 479 17.14 -9.98 -19.20
C ALA A 479 16.92 -11.51 -19.12
N SER A 480 15.84 -11.96 -18.47
CA SER A 480 15.50 -13.38 -18.42
C SER A 480 15.17 -13.96 -19.80
N ILE A 481 14.40 -13.22 -20.62
CA ILE A 481 14.05 -13.63 -21.99
C ILE A 481 15.31 -13.69 -22.85
N ALA A 482 16.23 -12.72 -22.74
CA ALA A 482 17.49 -12.74 -23.47
C ALA A 482 18.36 -13.97 -23.10
N ALA A 483 18.42 -14.32 -21.79
CA ALA A 483 19.10 -15.55 -21.36
C ALA A 483 18.43 -16.81 -21.93
N MET A 484 17.09 -16.88 -21.98
CA MET A 484 16.37 -17.99 -22.60
C MET A 484 16.60 -18.09 -24.10
N MET A 485 16.70 -16.97 -24.81
CA MET A 485 17.04 -16.95 -26.23
C MET A 485 18.47 -17.43 -26.48
N GLN A 486 19.43 -17.14 -25.60
CA GLN A 486 20.79 -17.70 -25.68
C GLN A 486 20.77 -19.22 -25.46
N ILE A 487 20.02 -19.72 -24.47
CA ILE A 487 19.86 -21.15 -24.23
C ILE A 487 19.27 -21.85 -25.50
N GLN A 488 18.27 -21.24 -26.11
CA GLN A 488 17.67 -21.79 -27.36
C GLN A 488 18.67 -21.85 -28.49
N ARG A 489 19.58 -20.86 -28.62
CA ARG A 489 20.52 -20.74 -29.75
C ARG A 489 21.79 -21.54 -29.55
N HIS A 490 22.34 -21.56 -28.35
CA HIS A 490 23.67 -22.09 -28.03
C HIS A 490 23.66 -23.34 -27.14
N GLY A 491 22.50 -23.72 -26.64
CA GLY A 491 22.34 -24.78 -25.65
C GLY A 491 22.33 -24.26 -24.22
N ALA A 492 21.84 -25.10 -23.32
CA ALA A 492 21.72 -24.75 -21.90
C ALA A 492 23.09 -24.83 -21.22
N SER A 493 23.48 -23.75 -20.52
CA SER A 493 24.57 -23.75 -19.55
C SER A 493 24.02 -23.47 -18.15
N ALA A 494 24.71 -23.94 -17.11
CA ALA A 494 24.31 -23.70 -15.74
C ALA A 494 24.21 -22.18 -15.43
N GLU A 495 25.14 -21.39 -15.97
CA GLU A 495 25.15 -19.93 -15.80
C GLU A 495 23.92 -19.25 -16.41
N LEU A 496 23.55 -19.60 -17.65
CA LEU A 496 22.38 -19.00 -18.32
C LEU A 496 21.07 -19.40 -17.64
N ILE A 497 20.99 -20.66 -17.15
CA ILE A 497 19.82 -21.13 -16.41
C ILE A 497 19.66 -20.37 -15.11
N ASP A 498 20.76 -20.22 -14.36
CA ASP A 498 20.78 -19.48 -13.08
C ASP A 498 20.43 -18.01 -13.28
N LYS A 499 20.99 -17.36 -14.32
CA LYS A 499 20.63 -15.98 -14.70
C LYS A 499 19.14 -15.83 -15.00
N ALA A 500 18.60 -16.69 -15.86
CA ALA A 500 17.17 -16.62 -16.22
C ALA A 500 16.28 -16.82 -15.01
N HIS A 501 16.59 -17.81 -14.15
CA HIS A 501 15.88 -18.06 -12.90
C HIS A 501 15.93 -16.84 -11.98
N ARG A 502 17.13 -16.30 -11.72
CA ARG A 502 17.34 -15.13 -10.85
C ARG A 502 16.53 -13.92 -11.32
N TYR A 503 16.55 -13.60 -12.61
CA TYR A 503 15.82 -12.45 -13.14
C TYR A 503 14.31 -12.64 -13.15
N ILE A 504 13.80 -13.86 -13.32
CA ILE A 504 12.36 -14.14 -13.17
C ILE A 504 11.93 -13.91 -11.71
N VAL A 505 12.71 -14.42 -10.74
CA VAL A 505 12.43 -14.19 -9.31
C VAL A 505 12.52 -12.70 -8.95
N GLN A 506 13.50 -11.98 -9.51
CA GLN A 506 13.61 -10.53 -9.34
C GLN A 506 12.40 -9.79 -9.90
N ALA A 507 11.96 -10.14 -11.11
CA ALA A 507 10.78 -9.55 -11.75
C ALA A 507 9.50 -9.82 -10.95
N ASP A 508 9.34 -11.04 -10.45
CA ASP A 508 8.20 -11.44 -9.62
C ASP A 508 8.14 -10.62 -8.31
N ARG A 509 9.28 -10.40 -7.67
CA ARG A 509 9.38 -9.55 -6.47
C ARG A 509 9.10 -8.07 -6.76
N ALA A 510 9.59 -7.57 -7.89
CA ALA A 510 9.42 -6.17 -8.28
C ALA A 510 7.98 -5.86 -8.67
N ASN A 511 7.36 -6.70 -9.48
CA ASN A 511 5.96 -6.57 -9.92
C ASN A 511 5.39 -7.94 -10.32
N HIS A 512 4.80 -8.63 -9.38
CA HIS A 512 4.18 -9.95 -9.61
C HIS A 512 3.06 -9.91 -10.67
N GLU A 513 2.39 -8.80 -10.81
CA GLU A 513 1.28 -8.61 -11.77
C GLU A 513 1.75 -8.09 -13.14
N HIS A 514 3.07 -8.02 -13.39
CA HIS A 514 3.58 -7.52 -14.66
C HIS A 514 3.07 -8.37 -15.84
N PRO A 515 2.45 -7.75 -16.88
CA PRO A 515 1.77 -8.49 -17.97
C PRO A 515 2.64 -9.51 -18.69
N ARG A 516 3.96 -9.25 -18.78
CA ARG A 516 4.92 -10.11 -19.49
C ARG A 516 5.65 -11.11 -18.59
N LEU A 517 5.39 -11.14 -17.29
CA LEU A 517 6.04 -12.09 -16.39
C LEU A 517 5.69 -13.54 -16.78
N GLY A 518 4.43 -13.80 -17.14
CA GLY A 518 3.97 -15.10 -17.64
C GLY A 518 4.74 -15.58 -18.86
N GLU A 519 5.07 -14.69 -19.81
CA GLU A 519 5.89 -14.99 -21.00
C GLU A 519 7.27 -15.52 -20.59
N ALA A 520 7.95 -14.85 -19.66
CA ALA A 520 9.26 -15.26 -19.18
C ALA A 520 9.23 -16.63 -18.47
N VAL A 521 8.18 -16.86 -17.64
CA VAL A 521 7.97 -18.14 -16.94
C VAL A 521 7.70 -19.28 -17.92
N GLU A 522 6.89 -19.07 -18.95
CA GLU A 522 6.61 -20.07 -19.98
C GLU A 522 7.86 -20.42 -20.79
N LEU A 523 8.66 -19.41 -21.17
CA LEU A 523 9.93 -19.64 -21.85
C LEU A 523 10.91 -20.44 -20.99
N TYR A 524 10.99 -20.12 -19.69
CA TYR A 524 11.82 -20.87 -18.76
C TYR A 524 11.39 -22.34 -18.68
N ARG A 525 10.10 -22.61 -18.48
CA ARG A 525 9.57 -23.98 -18.44
C ARG A 525 9.81 -24.76 -19.73
N LYS A 526 9.85 -24.06 -20.87
CA LYS A 526 10.04 -24.69 -22.20
C LYS A 526 11.51 -25.02 -22.47
N PHE A 527 12.46 -24.20 -22.06
CA PHE A 527 13.86 -24.30 -22.45
C PHE A 527 14.81 -24.70 -21.31
N ALA A 528 14.37 -24.63 -20.03
CA ALA A 528 15.17 -25.11 -18.93
C ALA A 528 15.26 -26.65 -18.96
N PRO A 529 16.47 -27.24 -18.80
CA PRO A 529 16.65 -28.69 -18.82
C PRO A 529 16.02 -29.35 -17.57
N GLU A 530 15.82 -30.68 -17.63
CA GLU A 530 15.44 -31.47 -16.45
C GLU A 530 16.48 -31.26 -15.32
N GLY A 531 16.01 -30.92 -14.12
CA GLY A 531 16.87 -30.61 -12.97
C GLY A 531 17.24 -29.13 -12.81
N ALA A 532 16.77 -28.23 -13.68
CA ALA A 532 16.90 -26.79 -13.46
C ALA A 532 16.17 -26.35 -12.17
N PRO A 533 16.62 -25.25 -11.52
CA PRO A 533 15.95 -24.72 -10.32
C PRO A 533 14.46 -24.50 -10.57
N THR A 534 13.62 -25.03 -9.67
CA THR A 534 12.18 -24.81 -9.75
C THR A 534 11.90 -23.34 -9.46
N LEU A 535 11.11 -22.69 -10.33
CA LEU A 535 10.60 -21.36 -10.04
C LEU A 535 9.67 -21.45 -8.82
N ALA A 536 10.22 -21.39 -7.63
CA ALA A 536 9.47 -21.07 -6.43
C ALA A 536 9.16 -19.56 -6.49
N LEU A 537 8.24 -19.20 -7.38
CA LEU A 537 7.62 -17.89 -7.30
C LEU A 537 6.90 -17.89 -5.96
N GLU A 538 7.28 -17.00 -5.04
CA GLU A 538 6.82 -17.02 -3.64
C GLU A 538 5.29 -17.18 -3.60
N THR A 539 4.83 -18.32 -3.02
CA THR A 539 3.39 -18.67 -2.95
C THR A 539 2.66 -17.88 -1.90
#